data_f70b8fe136250e8663d7eb984e9e84aa
#
_entry.id   f70b8fe136250e8663d7eb984e9e84aa
#
_cell.length_a   1.000
_cell.length_b   1.000
_cell.length_c   1.000
_cell.angle_alpha   90.00
_cell.angle_beta   90.00
_cell.angle_gamma   90.00
#
_symmetry.space_group_name_H-M   'P 1'
#
loop_
_entity.id
_entity.type
_entity.pdbx_description
1 polymer ?
#
loop_
_entity_poly.entity_id
_entity_poly.type
_entity_poly.pdbx_seq_one_letter_code
_entity_poly.pdbx_strand_id
1 'polypeptide(L)' 'MMLVIAYDVDTTSSAGSQRLRKVARLCERHGIRVQNSVFEVLLDPAQLVALKAGLEKI' A
#
# COMPACT_ATOMS: atom_id res chain seq x y z
N MET A 1 2.37 -13.83 7.29
CA MET A 1 0.95 -13.82 6.91
C MET A 1 0.76 -13.10 5.60
N MET A 2 -0.21 -13.53 4.83
CA MET A 2 -0.56 -12.87 3.58
C MET A 2 -1.76 -11.95 3.81
N LEU A 3 -1.66 -10.72 3.31
CA LEU A 3 -2.73 -9.74 3.39
C LEU A 3 -3.02 -9.17 2.02
N VAL A 4 -4.27 -8.80 1.81
CA VAL A 4 -4.67 -8.03 0.63
C VAL A 4 -4.99 -6.61 1.10
N ILE A 5 -4.33 -5.64 0.50
CA ILE A 5 -4.52 -4.23 0.83
C ILE A 5 -5.18 -3.55 -0.36
N ALA A 6 -6.37 -3.00 -0.14
CA ALA A 6 -7.07 -2.21 -1.15
C ALA A 6 -7.03 -0.75 -0.69
N TYR A 7 -6.52 0.13 -1.55
CA TYR A 7 -6.41 1.56 -1.23
C TYR A 7 -7.30 2.36 -2.16
N ASP A 8 -8.38 2.89 -1.60
CA ASP A 8 -9.34 3.67 -2.36
C ASP A 8 -8.93 5.14 -2.33
N VAL A 9 -8.65 5.70 -3.50
CA VAL A 9 -8.16 7.06 -3.62
C VAL A 9 -8.62 7.65 -4.95
N ASP A 10 -8.90 8.96 -4.95
CA ASP A 10 -9.25 9.69 -6.16
C ASP A 10 -7.98 9.93 -6.99
N THR A 11 -7.81 9.18 -8.08
CA THR A 11 -6.65 9.30 -8.95
C THR A 11 -6.82 10.39 -10.02
N THR A 12 -7.97 11.06 -10.06
CA THR A 12 -8.15 12.21 -10.96
C THR A 12 -7.45 13.45 -10.44
N SER A 13 -7.16 13.53 -9.13
CA SER A 13 -6.37 14.61 -8.56
C SER A 13 -4.89 14.23 -8.51
N SER A 14 -4.01 15.23 -8.60
CA SER A 14 -2.58 14.95 -8.50
C SER A 14 -2.18 14.51 -7.08
N ALA A 15 -2.86 15.02 -6.06
CA ALA A 15 -2.61 14.62 -4.68
C ALA A 15 -2.98 13.14 -4.46
N GLY A 16 -4.11 12.70 -5.00
CA GLY A 16 -4.54 11.30 -4.92
C GLY A 16 -3.60 10.38 -5.67
N SER A 17 -3.18 10.76 -6.87
CA SER A 17 -2.21 10.02 -7.66
C SER A 17 -0.88 9.86 -6.93
N GLN A 18 -0.40 10.92 -6.30
CA GLN A 18 0.85 10.88 -5.54
C GLN A 18 0.73 9.97 -4.32
N ARG A 19 -0.40 10.02 -3.62
CA ARG A 19 -0.64 9.14 -2.48
C ARG A 19 -0.65 7.68 -2.90
N LEU A 20 -1.35 7.36 -3.99
CA LEU A 20 -1.38 5.99 -4.50
C LEU A 20 0.03 5.51 -4.86
N ARG A 21 0.84 6.37 -5.47
CA ARG A 21 2.22 6.02 -5.82
C ARG A 21 3.04 5.68 -4.59
N LYS A 22 2.87 6.45 -3.50
CA LYS A 22 3.58 6.19 -2.25
C LYS A 22 3.10 4.90 -1.59
N VAL A 23 1.79 4.65 -1.59
CA VAL A 23 1.23 3.41 -1.07
C VAL A 23 1.75 2.22 -1.85
N ALA A 24 1.74 2.30 -3.18
CA ALA A 24 2.24 1.24 -4.04
C ALA A 24 3.70 0.93 -3.75
N ARG A 25 4.52 1.98 -3.64
CA ARG A 25 5.96 1.82 -3.37
C ARG A 25 6.20 1.11 -2.03
N LEU A 26 5.41 1.46 -1.02
CA LEU A 26 5.51 0.85 0.31
C LEU A 26 5.04 -0.60 0.30
N CYS A 27 3.92 -0.88 -0.34
CA CYS A 27 3.37 -2.24 -0.40
C CYS A 27 4.22 -3.18 -1.25
N GLU A 28 4.79 -2.68 -2.35
CA GLU A 28 5.58 -3.51 -3.26
C GLU A 28 6.91 -3.96 -2.65
N ARG A 29 7.33 -3.37 -1.53
CA ARG A 29 8.48 -3.89 -0.76
C ARG A 29 8.19 -5.25 -0.15
N HIS A 30 6.91 -5.59 0.04
CA HIS A 30 6.49 -6.79 0.76
C HIS A 30 5.68 -7.74 -0.11
N GLY A 31 5.40 -7.37 -1.35
CA GLY A 31 4.56 -8.19 -2.21
C GLY A 31 4.40 -7.61 -3.61
N ILE A 32 3.24 -7.84 -4.19
CA ILE A 32 2.97 -7.47 -5.58
C ILE A 32 1.71 -6.62 -5.69
N ARG A 33 1.67 -5.79 -6.73
CA ARG A 33 0.48 -5.04 -7.12
C ARG A 33 -0.35 -5.94 -8.04
N VAL A 34 -1.54 -6.33 -7.59
CA VAL A 34 -2.42 -7.21 -8.38
C VAL A 34 -3.44 -6.44 -9.20
N GLN A 35 -3.80 -5.24 -8.74
CA GLN A 35 -4.59 -4.28 -9.50
C GLN A 35 -4.05 -2.89 -9.19
N ASN A 36 -4.57 -1.87 -9.86
CA ASN A 36 -4.03 -0.52 -9.76
C ASN A 36 -3.87 -0.04 -8.30
N SER A 37 -4.84 -0.34 -7.46
CA SER A 37 -4.83 0.05 -6.04
C SER A 37 -5.04 -1.13 -5.09
N VAL A 38 -4.70 -2.36 -5.54
CA VAL A 38 -4.83 -3.56 -4.73
C VAL A 38 -3.49 -4.29 -4.72
N PHE A 39 -3.03 -4.66 -3.53
CA PHE A 39 -1.72 -5.25 -3.31
C PHE A 39 -1.83 -6.51 -2.47
N GLU A 40 -1.11 -7.55 -2.86
CA GLU A 40 -0.91 -8.74 -2.02
C GLU A 40 0.47 -8.66 -1.39
N VAL A 41 0.51 -8.70 -0.06
CA VAL A 41 1.76 -8.57 0.69
C VAL A 41 1.95 -9.74 1.63
N LEU A 42 3.19 -10.15 1.80
CA LEU A 42 3.57 -11.21 2.73
C LEU A 42 4.39 -10.59 3.84
N LEU A 43 3.88 -10.67 5.08
CA LEU A 43 4.43 -9.94 6.21
C LEU A 43 4.53 -10.82 7.44
N ASP A 44 5.53 -10.57 8.28
CA ASP A 44 5.50 -11.00 9.67
C ASP A 44 4.81 -9.91 10.53
N PRO A 45 4.50 -10.19 11.82
CA PRO A 45 3.79 -9.21 12.64
C PRO A 45 4.53 -7.87 12.81
N ALA A 46 5.85 -7.90 12.88
CA ALA A 46 6.63 -6.66 13.01
C ALA A 46 6.56 -5.83 11.74
N GLN A 47 6.64 -6.49 10.58
CA GLN A 47 6.49 -5.82 9.29
C GLN A 47 5.09 -5.23 9.12
N LEU A 48 4.07 -5.91 9.61
CA LEU A 48 2.70 -5.39 9.55
C LEU A 48 2.58 -4.09 10.34
N VAL A 49 3.15 -4.03 11.54
CA VAL A 49 3.14 -2.80 12.35
C VAL A 49 3.84 -1.67 11.61
N ALA A 50 5.00 -1.95 11.04
CA ALA A 50 5.77 -0.95 10.29
C ALA A 50 5.02 -0.48 9.03
N LEU A 51 4.38 -1.39 8.31
CA LEU A 51 3.62 -1.05 7.12
C LEU A 51 2.42 -0.18 7.46
N LYS A 52 1.68 -0.52 8.51
CA LYS A 52 0.54 0.30 8.96
C LYS A 52 0.99 1.70 9.35
N ALA A 53 2.08 1.81 10.09
CA ALA A 53 2.62 3.12 10.47
C ALA A 53 3.01 3.94 9.24
N GLY A 54 3.62 3.30 8.24
CA GLY A 54 3.99 3.96 6.99
C GLY A 54 2.78 4.44 6.20
N LEU A 55 1.73 3.62 6.13
CA LEU A 55 0.50 3.98 5.44
C LEU A 55 -0.21 5.16 6.11
N GLU A 56 -0.18 5.23 7.43
CA GLU A 56 -0.81 6.31 8.19
C GLU A 56 -0.14 7.66 7.95
N LYS A 57 1.12 7.67 7.52
CA LYS A 57 1.85 8.90 7.22
C LYS A 57 1.57 9.45 5.83
N ILE A 58 0.94 8.65 5.00
CA ILE A 58 0.58 9.04 3.64
C ILE A 58 -0.82 9.67 3.64
#